data_641608ef9f4c7bbe59942a52bb3187f9
#
_entry.id   641608ef9f4c7bbe59942a52bb3187f9
#
_cell.length_a   1.000
_cell.length_b   1.000
_cell.length_c   1.000
_cell.angle_alpha   90.00
_cell.angle_beta   90.00
_cell.angle_gamma   90.00
#
_symmetry.space_group_name_H-M   'P 1'
#
loop_
_entity.id
_entity.type
_entity.pdbx_description
1 polymer ?
#
loop_
_entity_poly.entity_id
_entity_poly.type
_entity_poly.pdbx_seq_one_letter_code
_entity_poly.pdbx_strand_id
1 'polypeptide(L)'
;MKLNFTRALIALSVVTLSYTACQKSATKPSTTTKTTTATTVNEDALASTMATNIYKSMTGGFGGTNINQGMTAPQSVIQKTGKLQLDAVSALCGYVVDTTYSSTTDVNDTTKFMSTKFKFVYECVLSPTVNAYSCYDSVFTQAYNKTFVNTTDVIQDYNVVATDGTFKLFACDGRIICHNSTLLNPTATAIQVYHAINCDYKIKGVIVDVKSGVADITAGVATYVCSTNDIDPATGPSGVAINYTGNIVFLGNHLAKLTIDPGHVYTINLLTGTIVARG
;
A
#
# COMPACT_ATOMS: atom_id res chain seq x y z
N MET A 1 -32.37 -12.86 16.61
CA MET A 1 -31.22 -12.10 16.05
C MET A 1 -30.43 -13.04 15.16
N LYS A 2 -30.61 -12.97 13.84
CA LYS A 2 -29.83 -13.81 12.89
C LYS A 2 -28.65 -12.96 12.40
N LEU A 3 -27.46 -13.27 12.90
CA LEU A 3 -26.20 -12.62 12.51
C LEU A 3 -25.87 -13.07 11.08
N ASN A 4 -25.74 -12.11 10.17
CA ASN A 4 -25.37 -12.37 8.77
C ASN A 4 -23.91 -12.85 8.68
N PHE A 5 -23.71 -14.15 8.68
CA PHE A 5 -22.42 -14.83 8.58
C PHE A 5 -21.68 -14.56 7.25
N THR A 6 -22.37 -14.06 6.24
CA THR A 6 -21.84 -13.87 4.89
C THR A 6 -20.90 -12.68 4.75
N ARG A 7 -20.98 -11.68 5.64
CA ARG A 7 -20.10 -10.49 5.59
C ARG A 7 -18.74 -10.69 6.25
N ALA A 8 -18.62 -11.69 7.12
CA ALA A 8 -17.34 -12.02 7.78
C ALA A 8 -16.38 -12.81 6.87
N LEU A 9 -16.90 -13.52 5.87
CA LEU A 9 -16.11 -14.36 4.97
C LEU A 9 -15.34 -13.55 3.90
N ILE A 10 -15.82 -12.36 3.53
CA ILE A 10 -15.20 -11.54 2.48
C ILE A 10 -13.94 -10.82 3.00
N ALA A 11 -13.90 -10.49 4.29
CA ALA A 11 -12.72 -9.86 4.90
C ALA A 11 -11.54 -10.84 5.11
N LEU A 12 -11.80 -12.15 5.14
CA LEU A 12 -10.78 -13.17 5.40
C LEU A 12 -10.04 -13.61 4.12
N SER A 13 -10.61 -13.42 2.94
CA SER A 13 -10.04 -13.88 1.67
C SER A 13 -8.89 -13.02 1.14
N VAL A 14 -8.71 -11.79 1.63
CA VAL A 14 -7.68 -10.87 1.13
C VAL A 14 -6.30 -11.14 1.77
N VAL A 15 -6.25 -11.83 2.91
CA VAL A 15 -4.98 -12.06 3.65
C VAL A 15 -4.26 -13.34 3.21
N THR A 16 -4.94 -14.27 2.52
CA THR A 16 -4.36 -15.58 2.20
C THR A 16 -3.56 -15.63 0.89
N LEU A 17 -3.56 -14.59 0.07
CA LEU A 17 -2.88 -14.59 -1.24
C LEU A 17 -1.39 -14.20 -1.22
N SER A 18 -0.82 -13.89 -0.06
CA SER A 18 0.59 -13.49 0.04
C SER A 18 1.57 -14.65 0.28
N TYR A 19 1.12 -15.90 0.37
CA TYR A 19 1.96 -17.02 0.85
C TYR A 19 2.39 -18.04 -0.20
N THR A 20 2.11 -17.85 -1.50
CA THR A 20 2.45 -18.86 -2.51
C THR A 20 3.61 -18.47 -3.43
N ALA A 21 4.73 -18.04 -2.89
CA ALA A 21 5.94 -17.85 -3.69
C ALA A 21 7.19 -18.46 -3.03
N CYS A 22 7.15 -19.76 -2.74
CA CYS A 22 8.35 -20.56 -2.49
C CYS A 22 8.11 -22.01 -2.90
N GLN A 23 8.15 -22.32 -4.20
CA GLN A 23 8.39 -23.68 -4.67
C GLN A 23 9.84 -23.82 -5.12
N LYS A 24 10.55 -24.59 -4.35
CA LYS A 24 11.94 -24.98 -4.54
C LYS A 24 12.01 -26.06 -5.61
N SER A 25 12.55 -25.72 -6.79
CA SER A 25 12.97 -26.74 -7.77
C SER A 25 14.29 -27.35 -7.34
N ALA A 26 14.28 -28.64 -7.04
CA ALA A 26 15.47 -29.40 -6.77
C ALA A 26 16.24 -29.66 -8.07
N THR A 27 17.45 -29.10 -8.22
CA THR A 27 18.40 -29.47 -9.28
C THR A 27 19.71 -29.96 -8.63
N LYS A 28 20.23 -31.05 -9.18
CA LYS A 28 21.42 -31.79 -8.74
C LYS A 28 22.68 -30.92 -8.59
N PRO A 29 23.62 -31.30 -7.68
CA PRO A 29 24.84 -30.53 -7.51
C PRO A 29 25.79 -30.73 -8.67
N SER A 30 26.15 -29.66 -9.33
CA SER A 30 27.32 -29.55 -10.22
C SER A 30 28.35 -28.71 -9.49
N THR A 31 29.54 -29.27 -9.33
CA THR A 31 30.71 -28.63 -8.74
C THR A 31 31.16 -27.48 -9.63
N THR A 32 31.00 -26.23 -9.20
CA THR A 32 31.59 -25.09 -9.86
C THR A 32 31.96 -23.97 -8.89
N THR A 33 33.13 -23.50 -8.99
CA THR A 33 33.84 -22.34 -8.45
C THR A 33 32.95 -21.29 -7.78
N LYS A 34 33.23 -20.97 -6.53
CA LYS A 34 32.60 -19.89 -5.76
C LYS A 34 32.83 -18.53 -6.44
N THR A 35 31.95 -18.16 -7.33
CA THR A 35 31.69 -16.74 -7.65
C THR A 35 30.69 -16.28 -6.62
N THR A 36 31.03 -15.30 -5.82
CA THR A 36 30.14 -14.61 -4.87
C THR A 36 29.04 -13.93 -5.68
N THR A 37 27.96 -14.66 -5.93
CA THR A 37 26.77 -14.10 -6.57
C THR A 37 26.07 -13.29 -5.47
N ALA A 38 26.12 -11.97 -5.59
CA ALA A 38 25.22 -11.09 -4.83
C ALA A 38 23.79 -11.62 -5.03
N THR A 39 23.05 -11.77 -3.94
CA THR A 39 21.64 -12.20 -4.00
C THR A 39 20.91 -11.19 -4.87
N THR A 40 20.59 -11.58 -6.11
CA THR A 40 19.81 -10.72 -6.99
C THR A 40 18.41 -10.61 -6.38
N VAL A 41 18.08 -9.40 -5.94
CA VAL A 41 16.69 -9.05 -5.60
C VAL A 41 15.83 -9.49 -6.78
N ASN A 42 14.74 -10.19 -6.49
CA ASN A 42 13.79 -10.54 -7.54
C ASN A 42 13.08 -9.27 -7.99
N GLU A 43 13.56 -8.63 -9.04
CA GLU A 43 13.04 -7.36 -9.56
C GLU A 43 11.56 -7.44 -9.92
N ASP A 44 11.05 -8.59 -10.33
CA ASP A 44 9.63 -8.79 -10.60
C ASP A 44 8.79 -8.63 -9.32
N ALA A 45 9.22 -9.25 -8.24
CA ALA A 45 8.55 -9.13 -6.95
C ALA A 45 8.64 -7.71 -6.41
N LEU A 46 9.78 -7.04 -6.61
CA LEU A 46 9.98 -5.65 -6.26
C LEU A 46 9.05 -4.73 -7.05
N ALA A 47 9.01 -4.86 -8.38
CA ALA A 47 8.14 -4.08 -9.26
C ALA A 47 6.66 -4.26 -8.89
N SER A 48 6.23 -5.51 -8.67
CA SER A 48 4.88 -5.83 -8.22
C SER A 48 4.55 -5.17 -6.87
N THR A 49 5.45 -5.25 -5.90
CA THR A 49 5.29 -4.64 -4.58
C THR A 49 5.20 -3.12 -4.68
N MET A 50 6.09 -2.48 -5.43
CA MET A 50 6.07 -1.03 -5.62
C MET A 50 4.76 -0.53 -6.23
N ALA A 51 4.27 -1.18 -7.29
CA ALA A 51 3.04 -0.79 -7.95
C ALA A 51 1.80 -1.03 -7.06
N THR A 52 1.74 -2.16 -6.36
CA THR A 52 0.61 -2.46 -5.47
C THR A 52 0.60 -1.63 -4.20
N ASN A 53 1.75 -1.21 -3.68
CA ASN A 53 1.84 -0.36 -2.49
C ASN A 53 1.18 1.00 -2.72
N ILE A 54 1.43 1.65 -3.85
CA ILE A 54 0.80 2.93 -4.14
C ILE A 54 -0.72 2.77 -4.31
N TYR A 55 -1.16 1.73 -5.01
CA TYR A 55 -2.59 1.44 -5.19
C TYR A 55 -3.28 1.16 -3.84
N LYS A 56 -2.72 0.26 -3.03
CA LYS A 56 -3.24 -0.06 -1.68
C LYS A 56 -3.27 1.16 -0.76
N SER A 57 -2.27 2.02 -0.84
CA SER A 57 -2.26 3.26 -0.07
C SER A 57 -3.46 4.12 -0.42
N MET A 58 -3.70 4.38 -1.70
CA MET A 58 -4.80 5.25 -2.14
C MET A 58 -6.18 4.64 -1.91
N THR A 59 -6.30 3.32 -1.95
CA THR A 59 -7.58 2.60 -1.82
C THR A 59 -7.89 2.08 -0.42
N GLY A 60 -7.12 2.51 0.59
CA GLY A 60 -7.32 2.13 1.99
C GLY A 60 -6.90 0.71 2.33
N GLY A 61 -6.11 0.05 1.47
CA GLY A 61 -5.63 -1.31 1.70
C GLY A 61 -4.71 -1.46 2.93
N PHE A 62 -4.14 -0.37 3.40
CA PHE A 62 -3.36 -0.32 4.64
C PHE A 62 -4.15 0.25 5.83
N GLY A 63 -5.43 0.65 5.65
CA GLY A 63 -6.30 1.15 6.70
C GLY A 63 -6.36 2.67 6.87
N GLY A 64 -5.71 3.43 5.99
CA GLY A 64 -5.78 4.90 5.93
C GLY A 64 -6.95 5.42 5.07
N THR A 65 -6.77 6.59 4.50
CA THR A 65 -7.72 7.19 3.55
C THR A 65 -8.02 6.22 2.41
N ASN A 66 -9.29 6.17 2.02
CA ASN A 66 -9.78 5.28 0.99
C ASN A 66 -10.55 6.07 -0.06
N ILE A 67 -9.94 6.30 -1.21
CA ILE A 67 -10.53 7.07 -2.30
C ILE A 67 -11.79 6.42 -2.90
N ASN A 68 -12.01 5.09 -2.70
CA ASN A 68 -13.26 4.44 -3.07
C ASN A 68 -14.48 5.02 -2.33
N GLN A 69 -14.26 5.64 -1.18
CA GLN A 69 -15.31 6.31 -0.40
C GLN A 69 -15.61 7.73 -0.93
N GLY A 70 -14.92 8.15 -1.99
CA GLY A 70 -15.08 9.46 -2.59
C GLY A 70 -14.70 10.58 -1.61
N MET A 71 -15.62 11.51 -1.41
CA MET A 71 -15.44 12.66 -0.50
C MET A 71 -15.77 12.36 0.97
N THR A 72 -15.98 11.10 1.33
CA THR A 72 -16.37 10.71 2.69
C THR A 72 -15.12 10.39 3.51
N ALA A 73 -15.02 10.94 4.72
CA ALA A 73 -13.95 10.59 5.65
C ALA A 73 -13.99 9.10 6.01
N PRO A 74 -12.84 8.45 6.26
CA PRO A 74 -12.78 7.02 6.54
C PRO A 74 -13.68 6.57 7.68
N GLN A 75 -14.39 5.48 7.47
CA GLN A 75 -15.37 4.97 8.44
C GLN A 75 -14.76 4.49 9.76
N SER A 76 -13.50 4.08 9.76
CA SER A 76 -12.77 3.73 10.99
C SER A 76 -12.71 4.89 12.00
N VAL A 77 -12.73 6.12 11.50
CA VAL A 77 -12.77 7.36 12.29
C VAL A 77 -14.15 7.61 12.85
N ILE A 78 -15.18 7.31 12.07
CA ILE A 78 -16.59 7.61 12.38
C ILE A 78 -17.13 6.69 13.48
N GLN A 79 -16.80 5.40 13.43
CA GLN A 79 -17.32 4.41 14.40
C GLN A 79 -16.87 4.68 15.84
N LYS A 80 -15.70 5.28 16.06
CA LYS A 80 -15.14 5.51 17.40
C LYS A 80 -15.57 6.83 18.04
N THR A 81 -15.85 7.84 17.24
CA THR A 81 -16.19 9.17 17.77
C THR A 81 -17.68 9.36 18.02
N GLY A 82 -18.53 8.40 17.60
CA GLY A 82 -20.01 8.55 17.70
C GLY A 82 -20.53 9.77 16.94
N LYS A 83 -19.68 10.46 16.19
CA LYS A 83 -20.08 11.62 15.38
C LYS A 83 -20.70 11.14 14.08
N LEU A 84 -21.77 11.80 13.71
CA LEU A 84 -22.48 11.60 12.45
C LEU A 84 -21.49 11.55 11.27
N GLN A 85 -21.73 10.59 10.39
CA GLN A 85 -21.07 10.54 9.08
C GLN A 85 -21.42 11.84 8.33
N LEU A 86 -20.48 12.77 8.30
CA LEU A 86 -20.60 13.95 7.48
C LEU A 86 -20.23 13.55 6.05
N ASP A 87 -21.24 13.41 5.21
CA ASP A 87 -21.02 13.39 3.77
C ASP A 87 -20.46 14.76 3.36
N ALA A 88 -19.60 14.79 2.35
CA ALA A 88 -19.02 16.02 1.85
C ALA A 88 -20.06 17.10 1.53
N VAL A 89 -21.27 16.69 1.16
CA VAL A 89 -22.42 17.59 0.87
C VAL A 89 -22.86 18.42 2.08
N SER A 90 -22.65 17.92 3.30
CA SER A 90 -22.97 18.61 4.55
C SER A 90 -21.77 19.20 5.28
N ALA A 91 -20.56 18.90 4.83
CA ALA A 91 -19.34 19.47 5.40
C ALA A 91 -19.18 20.95 5.00
N LEU A 92 -18.63 21.74 5.92
CA LEU A 92 -18.26 23.12 5.63
C LEU A 92 -16.80 23.17 5.13
N CYS A 93 -16.51 24.14 4.29
CA CYS A 93 -15.13 24.43 3.89
C CYS A 93 -14.25 24.65 5.13
N GLY A 94 -13.09 24.01 5.15
CA GLY A 94 -12.17 24.05 6.29
C GLY A 94 -12.59 23.16 7.47
N TYR A 95 -13.65 22.36 7.35
CA TYR A 95 -13.98 21.38 8.39
C TYR A 95 -12.89 20.34 8.51
N VAL A 96 -12.42 20.10 9.73
CA VAL A 96 -11.30 19.21 10.02
C VAL A 96 -11.81 17.99 10.81
N VAL A 97 -11.44 16.82 10.33
CA VAL A 97 -11.49 15.57 11.10
C VAL A 97 -10.07 15.23 11.49
N ASP A 98 -9.76 15.23 12.78
CA ASP A 98 -8.43 14.90 13.32
C ASP A 98 -8.63 13.88 14.44
N THR A 99 -8.04 12.69 14.30
CA THR A 99 -8.23 11.62 15.26
C THR A 99 -7.11 10.59 15.21
N THR A 100 -7.03 9.82 16.30
CA THR A 100 -6.15 8.65 16.38
C THR A 100 -6.96 7.40 16.68
N TYR A 101 -6.55 6.31 16.12
CA TYR A 101 -7.17 5.00 16.35
C TYR A 101 -6.09 3.95 16.57
N SER A 102 -6.33 3.01 17.47
CA SER A 102 -5.51 1.81 17.61
C SER A 102 -6.39 0.59 17.91
N SER A 103 -6.00 -0.56 17.40
CA SER A 103 -6.65 -1.82 17.67
C SER A 103 -5.65 -2.95 17.75
N THR A 104 -5.96 -3.96 18.56
CA THR A 104 -5.22 -5.22 18.62
C THR A 104 -6.22 -6.35 18.48
N THR A 105 -5.90 -7.32 17.65
CA THR A 105 -6.71 -8.54 17.45
C THR A 105 -5.81 -9.76 17.40
N ASP A 106 -6.24 -10.85 18.02
CA ASP A 106 -5.54 -12.12 17.98
C ASP A 106 -6.35 -13.11 17.15
N VAL A 107 -5.73 -13.67 16.12
CA VAL A 107 -6.35 -14.66 15.22
C VAL A 107 -5.33 -15.74 14.88
N ASN A 108 -5.64 -17.00 15.19
CA ASN A 108 -4.81 -18.16 14.83
C ASN A 108 -3.33 -17.99 15.25
N ASP A 109 -3.07 -17.76 16.53
CA ASP A 109 -1.73 -17.53 17.10
C ASP A 109 -0.96 -16.34 16.51
N THR A 110 -1.63 -15.46 15.77
CA THR A 110 -1.05 -14.24 15.22
C THR A 110 -1.71 -13.03 15.86
N THR A 111 -0.91 -12.21 16.51
CA THR A 111 -1.34 -10.89 16.99
C THR A 111 -1.22 -9.87 15.86
N LYS A 112 -2.28 -9.12 15.64
CA LYS A 112 -2.32 -8.00 14.68
C LYS A 112 -2.56 -6.72 15.46
N PHE A 113 -1.67 -5.78 15.31
CA PHE A 113 -1.76 -4.44 15.86
C PHE A 113 -1.90 -3.42 14.73
N MET A 114 -2.77 -2.44 14.91
CA MET A 114 -2.88 -1.29 14.02
C MET A 114 -2.97 0.00 14.85
N SER A 115 -2.24 1.01 14.43
CA SER A 115 -2.33 2.37 14.96
C SER A 115 -2.39 3.35 13.79
N THR A 116 -3.34 4.27 13.83
CA THR A 116 -3.53 5.26 12.76
C THR A 116 -3.69 6.63 13.39
N LYS A 117 -2.91 7.59 12.90
CA LYS A 117 -3.16 9.02 13.08
C LYS A 117 -3.73 9.54 11.76
N PHE A 118 -4.82 10.26 11.83
CA PHE A 118 -5.60 10.65 10.68
C PHE A 118 -6.02 12.12 10.78
N LYS A 119 -5.71 12.90 9.73
CA LYS A 119 -6.18 14.27 9.59
C LYS A 119 -6.73 14.47 8.18
N PHE A 120 -7.98 14.89 8.11
CA PHE A 120 -8.71 15.10 6.87
C PHE A 120 -9.33 16.50 6.92
N VAL A 121 -9.06 17.32 5.91
CA VAL A 121 -9.55 18.70 5.83
C VAL A 121 -10.38 18.85 4.58
N TYR A 122 -11.65 19.21 4.75
CA TYR A 122 -12.55 19.50 3.63
C TYR A 122 -12.27 20.88 3.05
N GLU A 123 -12.18 20.97 1.75
CA GLU A 123 -11.82 22.19 1.03
C GLU A 123 -12.82 22.53 -0.06
N CYS A 124 -12.86 23.80 -0.41
CA CYS A 124 -13.67 24.35 -1.49
C CYS A 124 -12.74 24.97 -2.54
N VAL A 125 -12.43 24.22 -3.56
CA VAL A 125 -11.54 24.68 -4.63
C VAL A 125 -12.37 25.26 -5.78
N LEU A 126 -12.34 26.59 -5.92
CA LEU A 126 -13.12 27.32 -6.94
C LEU A 126 -14.64 26.98 -6.91
N SER A 127 -15.17 26.65 -5.73
CA SER A 127 -16.54 26.22 -5.53
C SER A 127 -17.10 26.79 -4.22
N PRO A 128 -18.38 27.16 -4.13
CA PRO A 128 -19.00 27.54 -2.87
C PRO A 128 -19.30 26.32 -1.96
N THR A 129 -19.20 25.11 -2.48
CA THR A 129 -19.43 23.86 -1.78
C THR A 129 -18.16 23.03 -1.74
N VAL A 130 -18.05 22.13 -0.75
CA VAL A 130 -16.93 21.22 -0.61
C VAL A 130 -16.81 20.34 -1.86
N ASN A 131 -15.66 20.39 -2.51
CA ASN A 131 -15.33 19.58 -3.67
C ASN A 131 -13.89 19.04 -3.65
N ALA A 132 -13.20 19.24 -2.54
CA ALA A 132 -11.82 18.77 -2.36
C ALA A 132 -11.57 18.39 -0.89
N TYR A 133 -10.50 17.65 -0.68
CA TYR A 133 -9.93 17.46 0.65
C TYR A 133 -8.42 17.31 0.59
N SER A 134 -7.74 17.68 1.66
CA SER A 134 -6.39 17.24 1.96
C SER A 134 -6.42 16.17 3.04
N CYS A 135 -5.59 15.15 2.88
CA CYS A 135 -5.41 14.13 3.91
C CYS A 135 -3.95 14.05 4.36
N TYR A 136 -3.78 13.81 5.65
CA TYR A 136 -2.53 13.37 6.24
C TYR A 136 -2.83 12.17 7.12
N ASP A 137 -2.37 11.00 6.71
CA ASP A 137 -2.52 9.76 7.46
C ASP A 137 -1.15 9.19 7.78
N SER A 138 -1.00 8.68 8.99
CA SER A 138 0.10 7.80 9.38
C SER A 138 -0.50 6.51 9.88
N VAL A 139 -0.30 5.43 9.15
CA VAL A 139 -0.86 4.11 9.42
C VAL A 139 0.27 3.14 9.72
N PHE A 140 0.33 2.68 10.94
CA PHE A 140 1.25 1.63 11.37
C PHE A 140 0.47 0.33 11.59
N THR A 141 0.89 -0.74 10.93
CA THR A 141 0.36 -2.09 11.16
C THR A 141 1.49 -3.07 11.44
N GLN A 142 1.24 -3.98 12.37
CA GLN A 142 2.15 -5.06 12.70
C GLN A 142 1.37 -6.36 12.84
N ALA A 143 1.85 -7.42 12.20
CA ALA A 143 1.34 -8.77 12.41
C ALA A 143 2.51 -9.66 12.84
N TYR A 144 2.38 -10.34 13.99
CA TYR A 144 3.49 -11.12 14.51
C TYR A 144 3.04 -12.40 15.24
N ASN A 145 3.92 -13.37 15.22
CA ASN A 145 3.86 -14.58 16.04
C ASN A 145 5.29 -15.09 16.33
N LYS A 146 5.42 -16.35 16.75
CA LYS A 146 6.74 -16.95 17.05
C LYS A 146 7.63 -17.14 15.81
N THR A 147 7.06 -17.13 14.61
CA THR A 147 7.78 -17.43 13.35
C THR A 147 8.05 -16.21 12.48
N PHE A 148 7.29 -15.14 12.68
CA PHE A 148 7.48 -13.92 11.89
C PHE A 148 7.05 -12.64 12.62
N VAL A 149 7.59 -11.52 12.16
CA VAL A 149 7.08 -10.16 12.42
C VAL A 149 6.99 -9.44 11.09
N ASN A 150 5.79 -9.08 10.66
CA ASN A 150 5.55 -8.22 9.50
C ASN A 150 5.15 -6.83 9.99
N THR A 151 5.81 -5.81 9.49
CA THR A 151 5.51 -4.42 9.84
C THR A 151 5.28 -3.62 8.57
N THR A 152 4.25 -2.78 8.59
CA THR A 152 3.98 -1.82 7.53
C THR A 152 3.73 -0.47 8.18
N ASP A 153 4.43 0.56 7.70
CA ASP A 153 4.23 1.96 8.08
C ASP A 153 4.00 2.77 6.81
N VAL A 154 2.86 3.43 6.72
CA VAL A 154 2.45 4.21 5.55
C VAL A 154 2.11 5.62 5.98
N ILE A 155 2.71 6.58 5.31
CA ILE A 155 2.36 8.00 5.42
C ILE A 155 1.74 8.44 4.11
N GLN A 156 0.54 8.99 4.18
CA GLN A 156 -0.21 9.56 3.07
C GLN A 156 -0.35 11.06 3.30
N ASP A 157 0.12 11.86 2.36
CA ASP A 157 0.06 13.33 2.41
C ASP A 157 -0.27 13.81 0.99
N TYR A 158 -1.57 13.88 0.69
CA TYR A 158 -2.02 14.26 -0.64
C TYR A 158 -3.36 15.00 -0.63
N ASN A 159 -3.57 15.79 -1.68
CA ASN A 159 -4.80 16.50 -1.94
C ASN A 159 -5.63 15.74 -2.96
N VAL A 160 -6.94 15.79 -2.80
CA VAL A 160 -7.92 15.19 -3.70
C VAL A 160 -8.94 16.25 -4.08
N VAL A 161 -9.15 16.44 -5.39
CA VAL A 161 -10.13 17.39 -5.92
C VAL A 161 -11.08 16.63 -6.84
N ALA A 162 -12.38 16.75 -6.59
CA ALA A 162 -13.39 16.22 -7.49
C ALA A 162 -13.36 17.00 -8.81
N THR A 163 -13.23 16.30 -9.93
CA THR A 163 -13.18 16.90 -11.27
C THR A 163 -14.53 16.87 -11.99
N ASP A 164 -15.50 16.20 -11.38
CA ASP A 164 -16.87 16.11 -11.86
C ASP A 164 -17.89 16.45 -10.76
N GLY A 165 -19.10 16.86 -11.15
CA GLY A 165 -20.18 17.20 -10.21
C GLY A 165 -20.81 15.98 -9.53
N THR A 166 -20.44 14.75 -9.89
CA THR A 166 -20.96 13.51 -9.29
C THR A 166 -20.07 12.96 -8.19
N PHE A 167 -18.91 13.57 -7.97
CA PHE A 167 -17.90 13.10 -7.01
C PHE A 167 -17.47 11.64 -7.26
N LYS A 168 -17.29 11.29 -8.52
CA LYS A 168 -16.86 9.97 -8.97
C LYS A 168 -15.53 9.98 -9.70
N LEU A 169 -15.06 11.17 -10.08
CA LEU A 169 -13.76 11.37 -10.73
C LEU A 169 -12.95 12.36 -9.92
N PHE A 170 -11.72 11.98 -9.55
CA PHE A 170 -10.86 12.75 -8.67
C PHE A 170 -9.49 12.98 -9.29
N ALA A 171 -8.93 14.18 -9.09
CA ALA A 171 -7.53 14.47 -9.32
C ALA A 171 -6.78 14.44 -7.97
N CYS A 172 -5.62 13.78 -7.94
CA CYS A 172 -4.82 13.60 -6.75
C CYS A 172 -3.37 14.03 -7.00
N ASP A 173 -2.83 14.83 -6.08
CA ASP A 173 -1.43 15.27 -6.06
C ASP A 173 -0.88 15.18 -4.63
N GLY A 174 0.37 14.74 -4.48
CA GLY A 174 1.01 14.69 -3.17
C GLY A 174 2.07 13.62 -3.03
N ARG A 175 2.18 13.04 -1.83
CA ARG A 175 3.24 12.10 -1.47
C ARG A 175 2.68 10.90 -0.70
N ILE A 176 3.26 9.74 -0.95
CA ILE A 176 3.00 8.51 -0.20
C ILE A 176 4.35 7.90 0.18
N ILE A 177 4.54 7.57 1.45
CA ILE A 177 5.71 6.86 1.94
C ILE A 177 5.25 5.50 2.45
N CYS A 178 5.90 4.43 2.01
CA CYS A 178 5.61 3.06 2.46
C CYS A 178 6.88 2.40 2.96
N HIS A 179 6.86 1.95 4.20
CA HIS A 179 7.92 1.14 4.81
C HIS A 179 7.33 -0.22 5.16
N ASN A 180 7.82 -1.25 4.49
CA ASN A 180 7.40 -2.63 4.75
C ASN A 180 8.62 -3.44 5.20
N SER A 181 8.48 -4.22 6.26
CA SER A 181 9.51 -5.15 6.67
C SER A 181 8.94 -6.48 7.13
N THR A 182 9.72 -7.52 6.92
CA THR A 182 9.44 -8.88 7.39
C THR A 182 10.68 -9.40 8.10
N LEU A 183 10.52 -9.83 9.34
CA LEU A 183 11.52 -10.57 10.10
C LEU A 183 11.01 -11.99 10.29
N LEU A 184 11.77 -12.98 9.81
CA LEU A 184 11.47 -14.40 10.02
C LEU A 184 12.28 -14.96 11.20
N ASN A 185 11.68 -15.89 11.93
CA ASN A 185 12.27 -16.57 13.09
C ASN A 185 12.77 -15.61 14.21
N PRO A 186 11.93 -14.66 14.68
CA PRO A 186 12.35 -13.62 15.62
C PRO A 186 12.85 -14.14 16.96
N THR A 187 12.53 -15.40 17.31
CA THR A 187 12.96 -16.06 18.56
C THR A 187 14.19 -16.94 18.39
N ALA A 188 14.68 -17.13 17.16
CA ALA A 188 15.86 -17.94 16.90
C ALA A 188 17.15 -17.17 17.28
N THR A 189 18.06 -17.82 17.99
CA THR A 189 19.32 -17.21 18.42
C THR A 189 20.37 -17.12 17.31
N ALA A 190 20.20 -17.84 16.20
CA ALA A 190 21.26 -18.04 15.22
C ALA A 190 21.00 -17.48 13.81
N ILE A 191 19.78 -17.54 13.29
CA ILE A 191 19.51 -17.15 11.88
C ILE A 191 18.19 -16.42 11.81
N GLN A 192 18.25 -15.10 11.66
CA GLN A 192 17.10 -14.28 11.38
C GLN A 192 17.17 -13.80 9.93
N VAL A 193 16.11 -14.01 9.18
CA VAL A 193 15.98 -13.49 7.82
C VAL A 193 15.18 -12.20 7.90
N TYR A 194 15.73 -11.12 7.38
CA TYR A 194 15.11 -9.80 7.36
C TYR A 194 15.00 -9.28 5.94
N HIS A 195 13.81 -8.84 5.57
CA HIS A 195 13.53 -8.18 4.30
C HIS A 195 12.86 -6.84 4.59
N ALA A 196 13.32 -5.79 3.95
CA ALA A 196 12.66 -4.49 4.02
C ALA A 196 12.61 -3.83 2.64
N ILE A 197 11.52 -3.13 2.40
CA ILE A 197 11.36 -2.22 1.26
C ILE A 197 10.81 -0.90 1.77
N ASN A 198 11.49 0.18 1.45
CA ASN A 198 11.11 1.55 1.82
C ASN A 198 10.95 2.34 0.53
N CYS A 199 9.78 2.89 0.28
CA CYS A 199 9.47 3.64 -0.93
C CYS A 199 8.87 5.01 -0.59
N ASP A 200 9.32 6.02 -1.30
CA ASP A 200 8.82 7.38 -1.29
C ASP A 200 8.28 7.70 -2.69
N TYR A 201 6.98 7.87 -2.80
CA TYR A 201 6.29 8.17 -4.04
C TYR A 201 5.83 9.63 -4.03
N LYS A 202 6.11 10.35 -5.12
CA LYS A 202 5.51 11.65 -5.41
C LYS A 202 4.51 11.47 -6.53
N ILE A 203 3.22 11.63 -6.23
CA ILE A 203 2.13 11.50 -7.18
C ILE A 203 1.79 12.86 -7.77
N LYS A 204 1.56 12.89 -9.09
CA LYS A 204 1.24 14.12 -9.81
C LYS A 204 0.22 13.87 -10.91
N GLY A 205 -0.85 14.68 -10.90
CA GLY A 205 -1.92 14.62 -11.90
C GLY A 205 -2.58 13.25 -11.97
N VAL A 206 -2.64 12.52 -10.85
CA VAL A 206 -3.25 11.19 -10.79
C VAL A 206 -4.75 11.33 -10.84
N ILE A 207 -5.38 10.69 -11.83
CA ILE A 207 -6.84 10.68 -12.00
C ILE A 207 -7.39 9.34 -11.58
N VAL A 208 -8.36 9.38 -10.67
CA VAL A 208 -9.00 8.18 -10.12
C VAL A 208 -10.49 8.19 -10.43
N ASP A 209 -10.97 7.13 -11.05
CA ASP A 209 -12.40 6.88 -11.33
C ASP A 209 -12.94 5.84 -10.33
N VAL A 210 -13.99 6.21 -9.59
CA VAL A 210 -14.64 5.32 -8.60
C VAL A 210 -16.08 4.96 -8.98
N LYS A 211 -16.49 5.18 -10.23
CA LYS A 211 -17.85 4.92 -10.72
C LYS A 211 -18.27 3.46 -10.56
N SER A 212 -17.34 2.53 -10.73
CA SER A 212 -17.60 1.09 -10.58
C SER A 212 -17.64 0.60 -9.13
N GLY A 213 -17.35 1.47 -8.15
CA GLY A 213 -17.19 1.10 -6.74
C GLY A 213 -15.82 0.53 -6.39
N VAL A 214 -14.98 0.28 -7.39
CA VAL A 214 -13.56 -0.07 -7.23
C VAL A 214 -12.76 1.01 -7.95
N ALA A 215 -11.83 1.65 -7.25
CA ALA A 215 -11.03 2.73 -7.82
C ALA A 215 -10.19 2.21 -8.99
N ASP A 216 -10.27 2.90 -10.12
CA ASP A 216 -9.37 2.74 -11.25
C ASP A 216 -8.53 4.01 -11.41
N ILE A 217 -7.22 3.86 -11.38
CA ILE A 217 -6.30 4.99 -11.62
C ILE A 217 -6.10 5.10 -13.12
N THR A 218 -6.79 6.06 -13.74
CA THR A 218 -6.93 6.15 -15.19
C THR A 218 -5.86 6.97 -15.88
N ALA A 219 -5.15 7.83 -15.14
CA ALA A 219 -4.08 8.68 -15.67
C ALA A 219 -3.17 9.18 -14.54
N GLY A 220 -2.07 9.83 -14.92
CA GLY A 220 -1.12 10.46 -14.02
C GLY A 220 0.16 9.68 -13.87
N VAL A 221 1.05 10.23 -13.05
CA VAL A 221 2.40 9.70 -12.86
C VAL A 221 2.76 9.71 -11.37
N ALA A 222 3.45 8.68 -10.91
CA ALA A 222 4.21 8.71 -9.68
C ALA A 222 5.70 8.55 -9.97
N THR A 223 6.53 9.44 -9.45
CA THR A 223 7.98 9.20 -9.37
C THR A 223 8.30 8.57 -8.03
N TYR A 224 9.31 7.72 -7.96
CA TYR A 224 9.66 7.07 -6.71
C TYR A 224 11.16 6.97 -6.47
N VAL A 225 11.51 6.90 -5.19
CA VAL A 225 12.80 6.43 -4.69
C VAL A 225 12.49 5.30 -3.72
N CYS A 226 12.98 4.11 -4.02
CA CYS A 226 12.82 2.94 -3.16
C CYS A 226 14.19 2.42 -2.72
N SER A 227 14.25 1.81 -1.54
CA SER A 227 15.40 1.04 -1.08
C SER A 227 14.94 -0.32 -0.57
N THR A 228 15.74 -1.35 -0.86
CA THR A 228 15.58 -2.67 -0.25
C THR A 228 16.74 -2.95 0.69
N ASN A 229 16.47 -3.67 1.76
CA ASN A 229 17.49 -4.17 2.67
C ASN A 229 17.16 -5.62 3.00
N ASP A 230 17.97 -6.54 2.49
CA ASP A 230 17.78 -7.96 2.67
C ASP A 230 18.96 -8.55 3.44
N ILE A 231 18.67 -9.23 4.54
CA ILE A 231 19.63 -9.95 5.35
C ILE A 231 19.17 -11.41 5.41
N ASP A 232 19.91 -12.28 4.75
CA ASP A 232 19.73 -13.73 4.83
C ASP A 232 21.08 -14.39 5.17
N PRO A 233 21.28 -14.81 6.40
CA PRO A 233 22.51 -15.44 6.86
C PRO A 233 22.89 -16.70 6.08
N ALA A 234 21.94 -17.37 5.43
CA ALA A 234 22.22 -18.53 4.59
C ALA A 234 22.93 -18.16 3.27
N THR A 235 22.77 -16.94 2.79
CA THR A 235 23.36 -16.45 1.55
C THR A 235 24.61 -15.57 1.76
N GLY A 236 24.93 -15.25 3.01
CA GLY A 236 26.09 -14.45 3.42
C GLY A 236 25.69 -13.07 3.94
N PRO A 237 26.65 -12.28 4.45
CA PRO A 237 26.40 -10.96 5.00
C PRO A 237 26.05 -9.98 3.87
N SER A 238 24.80 -9.98 3.47
CA SER A 238 24.23 -8.90 2.69
C SER A 238 23.44 -8.03 3.67
N GLY A 239 23.59 -6.83 3.68
CA GLY A 239 22.95 -5.82 4.52
C GLY A 239 23.14 -4.48 3.85
N VAL A 240 23.53 -4.51 2.57
CA VAL A 240 23.71 -3.31 1.76
C VAL A 240 22.33 -2.95 1.20
N ALA A 241 21.84 -1.79 1.59
CA ALA A 241 20.64 -1.24 0.99
C ALA A 241 20.87 -0.98 -0.51
N ILE A 242 19.99 -1.51 -1.35
CA ILE A 242 19.99 -1.25 -2.79
C ILE A 242 18.93 -0.20 -3.06
N ASN A 243 19.31 0.87 -3.76
CA ASN A 243 18.41 1.95 -4.11
C ASN A 243 17.90 1.81 -5.54
N TYR A 244 16.62 2.09 -5.73
CA TYR A 244 15.93 2.06 -7.01
C TYR A 244 15.21 3.39 -7.21
N THR A 245 15.29 3.92 -8.42
CA THR A 245 14.54 5.09 -8.84
C THR A 245 13.75 4.79 -10.09
N GLY A 246 12.76 5.60 -10.40
CA GLY A 246 11.98 5.44 -11.61
C GLY A 246 10.63 6.13 -11.54
N ASN A 247 9.72 5.65 -12.36
CA ASN A 247 8.38 6.20 -12.43
C ASN A 247 7.34 5.10 -12.65
N ILE A 248 6.10 5.45 -12.29
CA ILE A 248 4.89 4.66 -12.53
C ILE A 248 3.95 5.54 -13.33
N VAL A 249 3.58 5.13 -14.53
CA VAL A 249 2.57 5.79 -15.38
C VAL A 249 1.29 4.97 -15.30
N PHE A 250 0.20 5.58 -14.88
CA PHE A 250 -1.09 4.92 -14.78
C PHE A 250 -1.80 4.90 -16.14
N LEU A 251 -2.34 3.75 -16.52
CA LEU A 251 -2.87 3.49 -17.86
C LEU A 251 -4.41 3.29 -17.88
N GLY A 252 -5.04 3.22 -16.72
CA GLY A 252 -6.43 2.79 -16.59
C GLY A 252 -6.60 1.27 -16.69
N ASN A 253 -7.82 0.80 -16.49
CA ASN A 253 -8.16 -0.63 -16.43
C ASN A 253 -7.32 -1.38 -15.39
N HIS A 254 -7.02 -0.71 -14.27
CA HIS A 254 -6.16 -1.19 -13.19
C HIS A 254 -4.74 -1.55 -13.66
N LEU A 255 -4.24 -0.96 -14.73
CA LEU A 255 -2.88 -1.18 -15.23
C LEU A 255 -1.99 0.02 -14.97
N ALA A 256 -0.72 -0.27 -14.69
CA ALA A 256 0.32 0.74 -14.62
C ALA A 256 1.59 0.25 -15.30
N LYS A 257 2.31 1.18 -15.93
CA LYS A 257 3.65 0.97 -16.46
C LYS A 257 4.67 1.48 -15.47
N LEU A 258 5.43 0.58 -14.87
CA LEU A 258 6.50 0.88 -13.93
C LEU A 258 7.84 0.79 -14.65
N THR A 259 8.70 1.79 -14.50
CA THR A 259 10.07 1.81 -15.00
C THR A 259 11.02 1.84 -13.83
N ILE A 260 11.98 0.90 -13.78
CA ILE A 260 13.11 0.89 -12.83
C ILE A 260 14.36 1.30 -13.59
N ASP A 261 15.04 2.36 -13.14
CA ASP A 261 16.30 2.78 -13.74
C ASP A 261 17.41 1.73 -13.45
N PRO A 262 18.23 1.34 -14.46
CA PRO A 262 18.45 2.00 -15.74
C PRO A 262 17.64 1.50 -16.95
N GLY A 263 16.40 1.02 -16.79
CA GLY A 263 15.57 0.82 -17.98
C GLY A 263 14.73 -0.45 -18.02
N HIS A 264 14.57 -1.14 -16.91
CA HIS A 264 13.62 -2.26 -16.84
C HIS A 264 12.19 -1.72 -16.75
N VAL A 265 11.33 -2.22 -17.63
CA VAL A 265 9.95 -1.75 -17.76
C VAL A 265 8.98 -2.90 -17.52
N TYR A 266 7.98 -2.65 -16.71
CA TYR A 266 6.94 -3.61 -16.33
C TYR A 266 5.57 -3.02 -16.56
N THR A 267 4.65 -3.78 -17.16
CA THR A 267 3.22 -3.46 -17.08
C THR A 267 2.60 -4.36 -16.02
N ILE A 268 1.95 -3.76 -15.03
CA ILE A 268 1.51 -4.44 -13.81
C ILE A 268 0.02 -4.18 -13.60
N ASN A 269 -0.72 -5.23 -13.24
CA ASN A 269 -2.08 -5.09 -12.76
C ASN A 269 -2.05 -4.63 -11.30
N LEU A 270 -2.61 -3.46 -11.00
CA LEU A 270 -2.57 -2.82 -9.68
C LEU A 270 -3.38 -3.56 -8.61
N LEU A 271 -4.42 -4.31 -9.01
CA LEU A 271 -5.25 -5.07 -8.06
C LEU A 271 -4.53 -6.34 -7.57
N THR A 272 -3.83 -7.01 -8.48
CA THR A 272 -3.26 -8.34 -8.22
C THR A 272 -1.75 -8.33 -8.06
N GLY A 273 -1.08 -7.28 -8.51
CA GLY A 273 0.38 -7.22 -8.62
C GLY A 273 0.95 -8.08 -9.76
N THR A 274 0.10 -8.66 -10.60
CA THR A 274 0.55 -9.53 -11.69
C THR A 274 1.25 -8.71 -12.78
N ILE A 275 2.43 -9.14 -13.17
CA ILE A 275 3.15 -8.59 -14.33
C ILE A 275 2.46 -9.11 -15.59
N VAL A 276 1.94 -8.17 -16.39
CA VAL A 276 1.23 -8.45 -17.66
C VAL A 276 2.20 -8.44 -18.84
N ALA A 277 3.18 -7.55 -18.80
CA ALA A 277 4.22 -7.45 -19.83
C ALA A 277 5.53 -6.91 -19.26
N ARG A 278 6.64 -7.25 -19.95
CA ARG A 278 7.97 -6.70 -19.73
C ARG A 278 8.47 -6.05 -21.03
N GLY A 279 9.16 -4.91 -20.90
CA GLY A 279 9.69 -4.16 -22.03
C GLY A 279 11.16 -3.79 -21.84
#